data_1698120ef05d4fd4cd7318f1a6ae1169
#
_entry.id   1698120ef05d4fd4cd7318f1a6ae1169
#
_cell.length_a   1.000
_cell.length_b   1.000
_cell.length_c   1.000
_cell.angle_alpha   90.00
_cell.angle_beta   90.00
_cell.angle_gamma   90.00
#
_symmetry.space_group_name_H-M   'P 1'
#
loop_
_entity.id
_entity.type
_entity.pdbx_description
1 polymer ?
#
loop_
_entity_poly.entity_id
_entity_poly.type
_entity_poly.pdbx_seq_one_letter_code
_entity_poly.pdbx_strand_id
1 'polypeptide(L)'
;MTKKEILEAVKFDEKGLVVCVMQDYHAKKIRMVAYMNKEALEKTLETKEMYYFSRSRNELWRKGETSGYFQHMKGLSIDCDGDALLFQIEQVGGISCHTGHATCFYRDLDEDIDVVVNRTKIEKSDIELFNLEATIQDRIQNPVAGSYTNYLIEKGENKILKKVGEEATETIIAFKDGKKQEIVGEIADLIFHLSVEMGVKDISWNDVFEELKKR
;
A
#
# COMPACT_ATOMS: atom_id res chain seq x y z
N MET A 1 12.95 -13.88 17.37
CA MET A 1 13.50 -12.90 18.36
C MET A 1 12.35 -12.17 19.03
N THR A 2 12.45 -11.97 20.33
CA THR A 2 11.54 -11.10 21.09
C THR A 2 11.85 -9.62 20.80
N LYS A 3 10.92 -8.70 21.12
CA LYS A 3 11.15 -7.25 21.00
C LYS A 3 12.44 -6.83 21.74
N LYS A 4 12.70 -7.39 22.93
CA LYS A 4 13.88 -7.07 23.72
C LYS A 4 15.18 -7.51 23.02
N GLU A 5 15.22 -8.74 22.51
CA GLU A 5 16.37 -9.25 21.76
C GLU A 5 16.67 -8.44 20.50
N ILE A 6 15.62 -7.95 19.80
CA ILE A 6 15.79 -7.08 18.64
C ILE A 6 16.44 -5.75 19.06
N LEU A 7 15.94 -5.11 20.12
CA LEU A 7 16.48 -3.84 20.62
C LEU A 7 17.89 -3.94 21.15
N GLU A 8 18.29 -5.10 21.68
CA GLU A 8 19.64 -5.40 22.15
C GLU A 8 20.60 -5.70 20.98
N ALA A 9 20.11 -6.23 19.88
CA ALA A 9 20.92 -6.55 18.70
C ALA A 9 21.22 -5.34 17.83
N VAL A 10 20.39 -4.29 17.88
CA VAL A 10 20.55 -3.10 17.06
C VAL A 10 21.58 -2.15 17.63
N LYS A 11 22.56 -1.79 16.80
CA LYS A 11 23.59 -0.79 17.12
C LYS A 11 23.20 0.57 16.53
N PHE A 12 22.89 1.50 17.41
CA PHE A 12 22.63 2.88 17.03
C PHE A 12 23.98 3.63 16.89
N ASP A 13 24.03 4.56 15.95
CA ASP A 13 25.19 5.45 15.76
C ASP A 13 25.39 6.41 16.95
N GLU A 14 26.42 7.27 16.89
CA GLU A 14 26.73 8.26 17.93
C GLU A 14 25.59 9.27 18.17
N LYS A 15 24.64 9.39 17.23
CA LYS A 15 23.46 10.26 17.33
C LYS A 15 22.23 9.49 17.81
N GLY A 16 22.38 8.21 18.17
CA GLY A 16 21.29 7.35 18.57
C GLY A 16 20.37 6.92 17.42
N LEU A 17 20.88 6.87 16.18
CA LEU A 17 20.12 6.52 15.00
C LEU A 17 20.64 5.23 14.36
N VAL A 18 19.72 4.47 13.75
CA VAL A 18 20.02 3.34 12.87
C VAL A 18 19.41 3.59 11.50
N VAL A 19 20.13 3.22 10.45
CA VAL A 19 19.62 3.30 9.09
C VAL A 19 18.60 2.18 8.84
N CYS A 20 17.51 2.52 8.13
CA CYS A 20 16.46 1.58 7.79
C CYS A 20 16.20 1.61 6.30
N VAL A 21 16.20 0.43 5.68
CA VAL A 21 15.83 0.22 4.28
C VAL A 21 14.42 -0.37 4.25
N MET A 22 13.50 0.26 3.52
CA MET A 22 12.16 -0.24 3.33
C MET A 22 12.04 -0.93 1.98
N GLN A 23 11.76 -2.23 2.02
CA GLN A 23 11.51 -3.08 0.87
C GLN A 23 10.02 -3.42 0.80
N ASP A 24 9.44 -3.29 -0.38
CA ASP A 24 8.07 -3.75 -0.62
C ASP A 24 7.95 -5.25 -0.34
N TYR A 25 6.95 -5.65 0.45
CA TYR A 25 6.76 -7.04 0.83
C TYR A 25 6.46 -7.95 -0.38
N HIS A 26 5.66 -7.48 -1.33
CA HIS A 26 5.26 -8.25 -2.51
C HIS A 26 6.27 -8.10 -3.65
N ALA A 27 6.50 -6.89 -4.12
CA ALA A 27 7.35 -6.61 -5.28
C ALA A 27 8.85 -6.75 -5.02
N LYS A 28 9.28 -6.86 -3.75
CA LYS A 28 10.68 -6.91 -3.31
C LYS A 28 11.55 -5.72 -3.75
N LYS A 29 10.92 -4.64 -4.22
CA LYS A 29 11.59 -3.41 -4.63
C LYS A 29 11.88 -2.51 -3.42
N ILE A 30 13.01 -1.80 -3.45
CA ILE A 30 13.32 -0.80 -2.42
C ILE A 30 12.39 0.41 -2.62
N ARG A 31 11.71 0.79 -1.56
CA ARG A 31 10.77 1.92 -1.54
C ARG A 31 11.43 3.22 -1.06
N MET A 32 12.17 3.15 0.04
CA MET A 32 12.85 4.30 0.62
C MET A 32 13.92 3.89 1.62
N VAL A 33 14.73 4.85 2.05
CA VAL A 33 15.62 4.76 3.20
C VAL A 33 15.24 5.85 4.19
N ALA A 34 15.26 5.53 5.48
CA ALA A 34 15.00 6.47 6.57
C ALA A 34 15.88 6.11 7.77
N TYR A 35 15.70 6.84 8.87
CA TYR A 35 16.39 6.60 10.12
C TYR A 35 15.39 6.38 11.24
N MET A 36 15.77 5.53 12.17
CA MET A 36 15.03 5.32 13.42
C MET A 36 15.93 5.62 14.61
N ASN A 37 15.38 6.28 15.62
CA ASN A 37 15.92 6.22 16.98
C ASN A 37 15.28 5.03 17.72
N LYS A 38 15.69 4.78 18.95
CA LYS A 38 15.17 3.68 19.75
C LYS A 38 13.65 3.74 19.91
N GLU A 39 13.09 4.93 20.16
CA GLU A 39 11.65 5.13 20.31
C GLU A 39 10.88 4.79 19.02
N ALA A 40 11.40 5.21 17.84
CA ALA A 40 10.79 4.89 16.56
C ALA A 40 10.73 3.38 16.33
N LEU A 41 11.83 2.67 16.63
CA LEU A 41 11.91 1.22 16.51
C LEU A 41 10.93 0.53 17.47
N GLU A 42 10.89 0.97 18.74
CA GLU A 42 9.97 0.42 19.75
C GLU A 42 8.51 0.56 19.31
N LYS A 43 8.10 1.77 18.86
CA LYS A 43 6.74 2.02 18.36
C LYS A 43 6.41 1.18 17.11
N THR A 44 7.36 1.07 16.18
CA THR A 44 7.17 0.23 14.99
C THR A 44 6.96 -1.24 15.36
N LEU A 45 7.73 -1.78 16.28
CA LEU A 45 7.60 -3.16 16.74
C LEU A 45 6.28 -3.43 17.48
N GLU A 46 5.77 -2.43 18.22
CA GLU A 46 4.50 -2.52 18.95
C GLU A 46 3.28 -2.44 18.04
N THR A 47 3.24 -1.41 17.20
CA THR A 47 2.06 -1.08 16.41
C THR A 47 2.02 -1.78 15.05
N LYS A 48 3.14 -2.30 14.58
CA LYS A 48 3.36 -2.78 13.21
C LYS A 48 3.21 -1.70 12.13
N GLU A 49 3.14 -0.44 12.52
CA GLU A 49 3.17 0.72 11.64
C GLU A 49 4.56 1.35 11.64
N MET A 50 4.96 1.91 10.50
CA MET A 50 6.32 2.43 10.37
C MET A 50 6.44 3.83 10.96
N TYR A 51 7.24 3.93 12.02
CA TYR A 51 7.68 5.19 12.64
C TYR A 51 9.15 5.43 12.32
N TYR A 52 9.49 6.69 12.08
CA TYR A 52 10.83 7.11 11.71
C TYR A 52 11.27 8.30 12.55
N PHE A 53 12.57 8.61 12.52
CA PHE A 53 13.13 9.81 13.11
C PHE A 53 13.59 10.77 12.01
N SER A 54 13.04 11.96 12.00
CA SER A 54 13.44 13.02 11.07
C SER A 54 14.68 13.75 11.57
N ARG A 55 15.81 13.57 10.89
CA ARG A 55 17.09 14.23 11.25
C ARG A 55 17.04 15.74 11.11
N SER A 56 16.28 16.26 10.13
CA SER A 56 16.17 17.70 9.89
C SER A 56 15.23 18.41 10.86
N ARG A 57 14.14 17.73 11.26
CA ARG A 57 13.15 18.27 12.21
C ARG A 57 13.45 17.89 13.66
N ASN A 58 14.35 16.92 13.85
CA ASN A 58 14.69 16.32 15.14
C ASN A 58 13.44 15.79 15.90
N GLU A 59 12.58 15.10 15.19
CA GLU A 59 11.31 14.58 15.73
C GLU A 59 10.94 13.19 15.18
N LEU A 60 10.17 12.49 15.98
CA LEU A 60 9.51 11.25 15.56
C LEU A 60 8.36 11.56 14.59
N TRP A 61 8.16 10.73 13.57
CA TRP A 61 7.01 10.84 12.68
C TRP A 61 6.53 9.47 12.21
N ARG A 62 5.22 9.32 12.06
CA ARG A 62 4.57 8.15 11.51
C ARG A 62 4.41 8.31 10.01
N LYS A 63 4.83 7.31 9.26
CA LYS A 63 4.66 7.32 7.80
C LYS A 63 3.19 7.29 7.43
N GLY A 64 2.77 8.26 6.62
CA GLY A 64 1.38 8.36 6.16
C GLY A 64 0.50 9.27 7.03
N GLU A 65 0.96 9.74 8.18
CA GLU A 65 0.16 10.58 9.09
C GLU A 65 -0.48 11.79 8.41
N THR A 66 0.23 12.45 7.50
CA THR A 66 -0.28 13.60 6.75
C THR A 66 -0.83 13.22 5.37
N SER A 67 -0.21 12.22 4.71
CA SER A 67 -0.49 11.90 3.30
C SER A 67 -1.50 10.78 3.10
N GLY A 68 -1.81 9.98 4.15
CA GLY A 68 -2.59 8.75 4.05
C GLY A 68 -1.81 7.55 3.49
N TYR A 69 -0.56 7.74 3.03
CA TYR A 69 0.27 6.67 2.47
C TYR A 69 1.04 5.94 3.58
N PHE A 70 0.31 5.18 4.41
CA PHE A 70 0.86 4.43 5.52
C PHE A 70 1.78 3.29 5.05
N GLN A 71 2.63 2.83 5.96
CA GLN A 71 3.45 1.65 5.75
C GLN A 71 3.25 0.70 6.93
N HIS A 72 2.90 -0.56 6.63
CA HIS A 72 2.73 -1.60 7.62
C HIS A 72 3.90 -2.57 7.58
N MET A 73 4.48 -2.86 8.74
CA MET A 73 5.58 -3.81 8.87
C MET A 73 5.07 -5.24 8.67
N LYS A 74 5.64 -5.96 7.71
CA LYS A 74 5.42 -7.40 7.47
C LYS A 74 6.59 -8.25 7.93
N GLY A 75 7.80 -7.69 7.95
CA GLY A 75 9.01 -8.37 8.38
C GLY A 75 10.14 -7.41 8.74
N LEU A 76 11.11 -7.91 9.49
CA LEU A 76 12.31 -7.20 9.89
C LEU A 76 13.51 -8.15 9.80
N SER A 77 14.58 -7.70 9.18
CA SER A 77 15.90 -8.30 9.23
C SER A 77 16.90 -7.29 9.76
N ILE A 78 17.84 -7.75 10.56
CA ILE A 78 18.98 -6.98 11.07
C ILE A 78 20.17 -7.45 10.25
N ASP A 79 21.05 -6.56 9.86
CA ASP A 79 22.26 -6.95 9.12
C ASP A 79 23.31 -7.65 10.01
N CYS A 80 24.44 -8.00 9.43
CA CYS A 80 25.40 -8.88 10.09
C CYS A 80 26.08 -8.28 11.32
N ASP A 81 26.20 -6.97 11.41
CA ASP A 81 26.84 -6.26 12.52
C ASP A 81 25.87 -5.37 13.32
N GLY A 82 24.60 -5.32 12.94
CA GLY A 82 23.50 -4.73 13.70
C GLY A 82 23.31 -3.23 13.47
N ASP A 83 23.96 -2.61 12.49
CA ASP A 83 23.92 -1.16 12.26
C ASP A 83 22.95 -0.75 11.12
N ALA A 84 22.32 -1.72 10.45
CA ALA A 84 21.30 -1.49 9.45
C ALA A 84 20.10 -2.42 9.60
N LEU A 85 18.90 -1.90 9.30
CA LEU A 85 17.64 -2.63 9.36
C LEU A 85 16.99 -2.72 7.98
N LEU A 86 16.55 -3.91 7.60
CA LEU A 86 15.71 -4.12 6.43
C LEU A 86 14.28 -4.44 6.87
N PHE A 87 13.38 -3.52 6.64
CA PHE A 87 11.95 -3.74 6.84
C PHE A 87 11.28 -4.18 5.55
N GLN A 88 10.57 -5.29 5.59
CA GLN A 88 9.60 -5.65 4.59
C GLN A 88 8.29 -4.95 4.95
N ILE A 89 7.80 -4.10 4.04
CA ILE A 89 6.63 -3.26 4.30
C ILE A 89 5.55 -3.44 3.22
N GLU A 90 4.32 -3.31 3.65
CA GLU A 90 3.19 -3.09 2.78
C GLU A 90 2.94 -1.58 2.68
N GLN A 91 2.97 -1.05 1.46
CA GLN A 91 2.77 0.38 1.20
C GLN A 91 1.32 0.65 0.81
N VAL A 92 0.58 1.31 1.68
CA VAL A 92 -0.78 1.78 1.34
C VAL A 92 -0.70 2.82 0.22
N GLY A 93 -1.58 2.70 -0.78
CA GLY A 93 -1.68 3.63 -1.88
C GLY A 93 -0.49 3.68 -2.84
N GLY A 94 0.42 2.70 -2.76
CA GLY A 94 1.53 2.53 -3.72
C GLY A 94 2.62 3.62 -3.70
N ILE A 95 2.39 4.79 -3.10
CA ILE A 95 3.29 5.95 -3.10
C ILE A 95 4.13 5.99 -1.80
N SER A 96 5.45 5.90 -1.95
CA SER A 96 6.38 6.06 -0.81
C SER A 96 7.01 7.44 -0.74
N CYS A 97 7.29 8.06 -1.88
CA CYS A 97 7.98 9.34 -1.98
C CYS A 97 7.02 10.53 -1.81
N HIS A 98 7.43 11.54 -1.06
CA HIS A 98 6.66 12.79 -0.90
C HIS A 98 6.49 13.58 -2.21
N THR A 99 7.24 13.22 -3.26
CA THR A 99 7.12 13.80 -4.60
C THR A 99 6.16 13.04 -5.52
N GLY A 100 5.40 12.06 -4.98
CA GLY A 100 4.38 11.32 -5.73
C GLY A 100 4.90 10.11 -6.51
N HIS A 101 6.06 9.54 -6.14
CA HIS A 101 6.61 8.35 -6.79
C HIS A 101 6.46 7.10 -5.91
N ALA A 102 6.38 5.94 -6.52
CA ALA A 102 6.32 4.65 -5.81
C ALA A 102 7.56 4.39 -4.94
N THR A 103 8.69 4.95 -5.29
CA THR A 103 9.97 4.82 -4.59
C THR A 103 10.66 6.18 -4.51
N CYS A 104 11.47 6.39 -3.47
CA CYS A 104 12.36 7.55 -3.39
C CYS A 104 13.51 7.47 -4.41
N PHE A 105 13.78 6.27 -4.92
CA PHE A 105 14.81 6.01 -5.94
C PHE A 105 14.17 5.97 -7.33
N TYR A 106 13.67 7.12 -7.80
CA TYR A 106 12.96 7.23 -9.07
C TYR A 106 13.80 7.85 -10.19
N ARG A 107 15.03 8.26 -9.88
CA ARG A 107 16.01 8.76 -10.84
C ARG A 107 17.03 7.66 -11.07
N ASP A 108 16.99 7.06 -12.24
CA ASP A 108 17.94 6.03 -12.63
C ASP A 108 18.99 6.68 -13.56
N LEU A 109 20.25 6.31 -13.41
CA LEU A 109 21.30 6.59 -14.38
C LEU A 109 21.38 5.38 -15.33
N ASP A 110 21.56 5.63 -16.61
CA ASP A 110 21.88 4.56 -17.55
C ASP A 110 23.35 4.09 -17.40
N GLU A 111 23.71 3.06 -18.16
CA GLU A 111 25.04 2.46 -18.09
C GLU A 111 26.16 3.45 -18.47
N ASP A 112 25.86 4.45 -19.29
CA ASP A 112 26.80 5.50 -19.70
C ASP A 112 26.91 6.66 -18.68
N ILE A 113 26.08 6.64 -17.63
CA ILE A 113 26.04 7.61 -16.52
C ILE A 113 25.66 9.05 -16.96
N ASP A 114 25.34 9.26 -18.23
CA ASP A 114 25.07 10.59 -18.80
C ASP A 114 23.57 10.94 -18.84
N VAL A 115 22.68 9.94 -18.77
CA VAL A 115 21.23 10.15 -18.86
C VAL A 115 20.53 9.79 -17.56
N VAL A 116 19.86 10.79 -16.98
CA VAL A 116 18.97 10.57 -15.83
C VAL A 116 17.57 10.24 -16.33
N VAL A 117 17.16 9.00 -16.17
CA VAL A 117 15.78 8.57 -16.48
C VAL A 117 14.93 8.75 -15.23
N ASN A 118 13.94 9.63 -15.31
CA ASN A 118 12.96 9.79 -14.25
C ASN A 118 11.80 8.82 -14.47
N ARG A 119 11.53 7.96 -13.48
CA ARG A 119 10.29 7.17 -13.47
C ARG A 119 9.09 8.10 -13.36
N THR A 120 8.03 7.76 -14.06
CA THR A 120 6.79 8.52 -14.01
C THR A 120 6.25 8.61 -12.58
N LYS A 121 5.73 9.76 -12.20
CA LYS A 121 4.95 9.89 -10.97
C LYS A 121 3.74 8.98 -11.03
N ILE A 122 3.37 8.44 -9.89
CA ILE A 122 2.08 7.78 -9.76
C ILE A 122 1.04 8.89 -9.63
N GLU A 123 0.17 9.00 -10.60
CA GLU A 123 -1.01 9.85 -10.48
C GLU A 123 -1.98 9.25 -9.46
N LYS A 124 -2.81 10.09 -8.85
CA LYS A 124 -3.78 9.61 -7.86
C LYS A 124 -4.72 8.55 -8.47
N SER A 125 -5.06 8.72 -9.75
CA SER A 125 -5.85 7.77 -10.54
C SER A 125 -5.20 6.38 -10.65
N ASP A 126 -3.87 6.29 -10.65
CA ASP A 126 -3.15 5.02 -10.80
C ASP A 126 -3.25 4.11 -9.57
N ILE A 127 -3.73 4.67 -8.46
CA ILE A 127 -3.85 3.97 -7.18
C ILE A 127 -5.29 3.86 -6.67
N GLU A 128 -6.28 4.40 -7.40
CA GLU A 128 -7.68 4.41 -6.94
C GLU A 128 -8.22 3.00 -6.69
N LEU A 129 -7.78 2.03 -7.47
CA LEU A 129 -8.19 0.63 -7.27
C LEU A 129 -7.67 0.06 -5.93
N PHE A 130 -6.44 0.38 -5.55
CA PHE A 130 -5.88 -0.01 -4.24
C PHE A 130 -6.48 0.79 -3.09
N ASN A 131 -6.86 2.05 -3.31
CA ASN A 131 -7.58 2.87 -2.33
C ASN A 131 -8.98 2.30 -2.09
N LEU A 132 -9.66 1.85 -3.15
CA LEU A 132 -10.94 1.17 -3.08
C LEU A 132 -10.81 -0.12 -2.25
N GLU A 133 -9.83 -0.97 -2.57
CA GLU A 133 -9.56 -2.20 -1.84
C GLU A 133 -9.31 -1.93 -0.34
N ALA A 134 -8.42 -0.98 -0.02
CA ALA A 134 -8.14 -0.60 1.35
C ALA A 134 -9.38 -0.09 2.09
N THR A 135 -10.24 0.68 1.41
CA THR A 135 -11.51 1.17 1.97
C THR A 135 -12.47 0.01 2.26
N ILE A 136 -12.59 -0.95 1.35
CA ILE A 136 -13.44 -2.12 1.51
C ILE A 136 -12.95 -2.97 2.69
N GLN A 137 -11.65 -3.23 2.79
CA GLN A 137 -11.06 -3.97 3.91
C GLN A 137 -11.29 -3.26 5.26
N ASP A 138 -11.16 -1.93 5.29
CA ASP A 138 -11.50 -1.16 6.50
C ASP A 138 -12.99 -1.32 6.86
N ARG A 139 -13.90 -1.31 5.90
CA ARG A 139 -15.34 -1.51 6.15
C ARG A 139 -15.68 -2.93 6.60
N ILE A 140 -14.91 -3.93 6.18
CA ILE A 140 -15.04 -5.31 6.68
C ILE A 140 -14.62 -5.38 8.16
N GLN A 141 -13.50 -4.75 8.52
CA GLN A 141 -12.95 -4.80 9.87
C GLN A 141 -13.65 -3.82 10.83
N ASN A 142 -14.04 -2.65 10.34
CA ASN A 142 -14.60 -1.54 11.10
C ASN A 142 -15.92 -1.08 10.45
N PRO A 143 -17.04 -1.79 10.68
CA PRO A 143 -18.32 -1.45 10.06
C PRO A 143 -18.79 -0.04 10.41
N VAL A 144 -19.29 0.69 9.41
CA VAL A 144 -19.79 2.07 9.55
C VAL A 144 -21.27 2.11 9.21
N ALA A 145 -22.07 2.70 10.10
CA ALA A 145 -23.51 2.86 9.88
C ALA A 145 -23.79 3.69 8.61
N GLY A 146 -24.70 3.21 7.76
CA GLY A 146 -25.04 3.85 6.48
C GLY A 146 -24.06 3.56 5.34
N SER A 147 -23.01 2.78 5.54
CA SER A 147 -22.10 2.35 4.48
C SER A 147 -22.80 1.37 3.55
N TYR A 148 -22.78 1.66 2.25
CA TYR A 148 -23.30 0.74 1.23
C TYR A 148 -22.47 -0.54 1.14
N THR A 149 -21.17 -0.48 1.31
CA THR A 149 -20.29 -1.66 1.40
C THR A 149 -20.73 -2.57 2.56
N ASN A 150 -20.95 -2.02 3.75
CA ASN A 150 -21.42 -2.80 4.89
C ASN A 150 -22.82 -3.38 4.68
N TYR A 151 -23.73 -2.63 4.03
CA TYR A 151 -25.03 -3.15 3.64
C TYR A 151 -24.91 -4.37 2.72
N LEU A 152 -24.05 -4.33 1.72
CA LEU A 152 -23.84 -5.47 0.81
C LEU A 152 -23.29 -6.69 1.57
N ILE A 153 -22.30 -6.50 2.44
CA ILE A 153 -21.69 -7.55 3.25
C ILE A 153 -22.74 -8.18 4.19
N GLU A 154 -23.55 -7.36 4.86
CA GLU A 154 -24.63 -7.83 5.74
C GLU A 154 -25.69 -8.64 5.00
N LYS A 155 -26.04 -8.24 3.76
CA LYS A 155 -26.99 -8.98 2.90
C LYS A 155 -26.41 -10.28 2.34
N GLY A 156 -25.11 -10.45 2.42
CA GLY A 156 -24.38 -11.67 2.09
C GLY A 156 -24.05 -11.84 0.62
N GLU A 157 -23.27 -12.86 0.34
CA GLU A 157 -22.64 -13.19 -0.95
C GLU A 157 -23.62 -13.16 -2.13
N ASN A 158 -24.80 -13.77 -1.98
CA ASN A 158 -25.81 -13.79 -3.05
C ASN A 158 -26.25 -12.39 -3.50
N LYS A 159 -26.29 -11.42 -2.57
CA LYS A 159 -26.63 -10.02 -2.91
C LYS A 159 -25.50 -9.35 -3.67
N ILE A 160 -24.25 -9.59 -3.28
CA ILE A 160 -23.08 -9.04 -3.95
C ILE A 160 -22.96 -9.61 -5.36
N LEU A 161 -23.01 -10.94 -5.50
CA LEU A 161 -22.92 -11.62 -6.80
C LEU A 161 -24.07 -11.26 -7.76
N LYS A 162 -25.27 -11.05 -7.21
CA LYS A 162 -26.40 -10.53 -8.01
C LYS A 162 -26.05 -9.16 -8.60
N LYS A 163 -25.45 -8.25 -7.80
CA LYS A 163 -25.00 -6.94 -8.26
C LYS A 163 -23.90 -7.05 -9.32
N VAL A 164 -22.91 -7.90 -9.13
CA VAL A 164 -21.88 -8.15 -10.16
C VAL A 164 -22.53 -8.56 -11.49
N GLY A 165 -23.54 -9.43 -11.49
CA GLY A 165 -24.27 -9.83 -12.69
C GLY A 165 -25.08 -8.69 -13.33
N GLU A 166 -25.74 -7.85 -12.51
CA GLU A 166 -26.46 -6.65 -12.96
C GLU A 166 -25.49 -5.69 -13.66
N GLU A 167 -24.41 -5.25 -12.99
CA GLU A 167 -23.45 -4.27 -13.52
C GLU A 167 -22.68 -4.80 -14.75
N ALA A 168 -22.38 -6.11 -14.80
CA ALA A 168 -21.80 -6.72 -16.00
C ALA A 168 -22.75 -6.62 -17.20
N THR A 169 -24.05 -6.83 -17.00
CA THR A 169 -25.07 -6.71 -18.05
C THR A 169 -25.24 -5.25 -18.49
N GLU A 170 -25.31 -4.31 -17.54
CA GLU A 170 -25.43 -2.88 -17.79
C GLU A 170 -24.18 -2.33 -18.52
N THR A 171 -22.97 -2.81 -18.17
CA THR A 171 -21.74 -2.53 -18.90
C THR A 171 -21.86 -2.95 -20.39
N ILE A 172 -22.39 -4.14 -20.68
CA ILE A 172 -22.57 -4.61 -22.07
C ILE A 172 -23.56 -3.70 -22.83
N ILE A 173 -24.66 -3.32 -22.20
CA ILE A 173 -25.66 -2.42 -22.78
C ILE A 173 -25.07 -1.05 -23.04
N ALA A 174 -24.35 -0.46 -22.07
CA ALA A 174 -23.71 0.83 -22.19
C ALA A 174 -22.68 0.87 -23.35
N PHE A 175 -21.90 -0.21 -23.53
CA PHE A 175 -21.01 -0.34 -24.69
C PHE A 175 -21.76 -0.33 -26.01
N LYS A 176 -22.95 -0.96 -26.08
CA LYS A 176 -23.79 -0.98 -27.26
C LYS A 176 -24.38 0.39 -27.57
N ASP A 177 -24.77 1.13 -26.55
CA ASP A 177 -25.32 2.49 -26.68
C ASP A 177 -24.24 3.55 -27.01
N GLY A 178 -22.99 3.25 -26.73
CA GLY A 178 -21.82 4.01 -27.15
C GLY A 178 -21.60 5.34 -26.41
N LYS A 179 -22.30 5.61 -25.31
CA LYS A 179 -22.14 6.83 -24.53
C LYS A 179 -21.02 6.67 -23.50
N LYS A 180 -19.92 7.34 -23.74
CA LYS A 180 -18.71 7.24 -22.91
C LYS A 180 -18.98 7.37 -21.41
N GLN A 181 -19.83 8.30 -20.99
CA GLN A 181 -20.10 8.55 -19.58
C GLN A 181 -20.83 7.38 -18.91
N GLU A 182 -21.80 6.79 -19.60
CA GLU A 182 -22.53 5.61 -19.13
C GLU A 182 -21.60 4.40 -19.07
N ILE A 183 -20.79 4.16 -20.12
CA ILE A 183 -19.79 3.08 -20.13
C ILE A 183 -18.84 3.18 -18.93
N VAL A 184 -18.32 4.37 -18.63
CA VAL A 184 -17.40 4.59 -17.51
C VAL A 184 -18.10 4.34 -16.17
N GLY A 185 -19.36 4.74 -16.03
CA GLY A 185 -20.17 4.51 -14.83
C GLY A 185 -20.33 3.02 -14.55
N GLU A 186 -20.84 2.26 -15.53
CA GLU A 186 -21.11 0.83 -15.37
C GLU A 186 -19.83 0.01 -15.13
N ILE A 187 -18.71 0.38 -15.77
CA ILE A 187 -17.42 -0.24 -15.49
C ILE A 187 -16.98 0.03 -14.04
N ALA A 188 -17.17 1.25 -13.54
CA ALA A 188 -16.80 1.59 -12.16
C ALA A 188 -17.64 0.82 -11.15
N ASP A 189 -18.95 0.69 -11.40
CA ASP A 189 -19.89 -0.05 -10.55
C ASP A 189 -19.57 -1.56 -10.55
N LEU A 190 -19.24 -2.13 -11.72
CA LEU A 190 -18.78 -3.51 -11.83
C LEU A 190 -17.49 -3.75 -11.03
N ILE A 191 -16.49 -2.88 -11.17
CA ILE A 191 -15.22 -2.95 -10.43
C ILE A 191 -15.48 -2.84 -8.93
N PHE A 192 -16.37 -1.94 -8.49
CA PHE A 192 -16.72 -1.78 -7.09
C PHE A 192 -17.31 -3.08 -6.51
N HIS A 193 -18.34 -3.66 -7.15
CA HIS A 193 -19.00 -4.86 -6.64
C HIS A 193 -18.08 -6.08 -6.68
N LEU A 194 -17.21 -6.21 -7.70
CA LEU A 194 -16.15 -7.23 -7.73
C LEU A 194 -15.19 -7.05 -6.56
N SER A 195 -14.76 -5.82 -6.28
CA SER A 195 -13.83 -5.54 -5.18
C SER A 195 -14.44 -5.88 -3.82
N VAL A 196 -15.75 -5.66 -3.62
CA VAL A 196 -16.44 -6.05 -2.38
C VAL A 196 -16.43 -7.57 -2.20
N GLU A 197 -16.76 -8.34 -3.24
CA GLU A 197 -16.74 -9.81 -3.16
C GLU A 197 -15.31 -10.33 -2.96
N MET A 198 -14.34 -9.78 -3.68
CA MET A 198 -12.93 -10.12 -3.51
C MET A 198 -12.47 -9.88 -2.06
N GLY A 199 -12.85 -8.74 -1.48
CA GLY A 199 -12.54 -8.44 -0.08
C GLY A 199 -13.13 -9.43 0.91
N VAL A 200 -14.36 -9.88 0.69
CA VAL A 200 -15.01 -10.93 1.49
C VAL A 200 -14.31 -12.28 1.36
N LYS A 201 -13.71 -12.57 0.20
CA LYS A 201 -12.98 -13.82 -0.10
C LYS A 201 -11.47 -13.73 0.20
N ASP A 202 -10.99 -12.62 0.77
CA ASP A 202 -9.56 -12.38 1.01
C ASP A 202 -8.70 -12.46 -0.27
N ILE A 203 -9.25 -11.97 -1.39
CA ILE A 203 -8.58 -11.87 -2.69
C ILE A 203 -8.22 -10.41 -2.93
N SER A 204 -6.99 -10.13 -3.34
CA SER A 204 -6.51 -8.78 -3.66
C SER A 204 -6.51 -8.49 -5.17
N TRP A 205 -6.53 -7.21 -5.56
CA TRP A 205 -6.27 -6.83 -6.94
C TRP A 205 -4.86 -7.22 -7.40
N ASN A 206 -3.92 -7.32 -6.47
CA ASN A 206 -2.58 -7.79 -6.79
C ASN A 206 -2.59 -9.25 -7.26
N ASP A 207 -3.42 -10.11 -6.66
CA ASP A 207 -3.58 -11.50 -7.10
C ASP A 207 -4.11 -11.56 -8.53
N VAL A 208 -5.08 -10.71 -8.86
CA VAL A 208 -5.63 -10.58 -10.22
C VAL A 208 -4.55 -10.09 -11.21
N PHE A 209 -3.75 -9.09 -10.82
CA PHE A 209 -2.67 -8.58 -11.68
C PHE A 209 -1.57 -9.61 -11.90
N GLU A 210 -1.20 -10.41 -10.89
CA GLU A 210 -0.24 -11.50 -11.07
C GLU A 210 -0.76 -12.56 -12.06
N GLU A 211 -2.05 -12.85 -12.06
CA GLU A 211 -2.65 -13.75 -13.05
C GLU A 211 -2.69 -13.14 -14.45
N LEU A 212 -2.98 -11.85 -14.58
CA LEU A 212 -2.97 -11.15 -15.85
C LEU A 212 -1.57 -11.09 -16.49
N LYS A 213 -0.49 -11.02 -15.70
CA LYS A 213 0.89 -11.05 -16.19
C LYS A 213 1.29 -12.38 -16.86
N LYS A 214 0.55 -13.45 -16.61
CA LYS A 214 0.79 -14.78 -17.19
C LYS A 214 0.17 -14.94 -18.59
N ARG A 215 -0.67 -13.98 -19.03
CA ARG A 215 -1.35 -13.96 -20.32
C ARG A 215 -0.60 -13.16 -21.37
#